data_4b22575dd4aa2ad499606c5a9ff060f7
#
_entry.id   4b22575dd4aa2ad499606c5a9ff060f7
#
_cell.length_a   1.000
_cell.length_b   1.000
_cell.length_c   1.000
_cell.angle_alpha   90.00
_cell.angle_beta   90.00
_cell.angle_gamma   90.00
#
_symmetry.space_group_name_H-M   'P 1'
#
loop_
_entity.id
_entity.type
_entity.pdbx_description
1 polymer ?
#
loop_
_entity_poly.entity_id
_entity_poly.type
_entity_poly.pdbx_seq_one_letter_code
_entity_poly.pdbx_strand_id
1 'polypeptide(L)'
;MQGAVLERYLFRRERTRRKIRDMQTGRLRLSVARTLKHIYAQIIDDHSGQTLVAASSLSPELEGQLKSGGNIAAAEAVGALIAKKALSKNIKEVLYDRGGRVYHGRVKALAEAARKAGLQF
;
A
#
# COMPACT_ATOMS: atom_id res chain seq x y z
N MET A 1 16.65 20.88 -13.19
CA MET A 1 15.98 21.15 -12.16
C MET A 1 15.73 20.23 -11.32
N GLN A 2 15.68 19.52 -11.69
CA GLN A 2 14.98 18.56 -11.11
C GLN A 2 15.79 17.81 -10.11
N GLY A 3 17.13 18.01 -10.05
CA GLY A 3 18.03 17.34 -9.14
C GLY A 3 17.63 17.46 -7.68
N ALA A 4 17.37 18.69 -7.21
CA ALA A 4 17.04 18.91 -5.81
C ALA A 4 15.72 18.24 -5.40
N VAL A 5 14.71 18.29 -6.26
CA VAL A 5 13.41 17.67 -5.99
C VAL A 5 13.51 16.16 -6.00
N LEU A 6 14.23 15.61 -6.98
CA LEU A 6 14.45 14.16 -7.08
C LEU A 6 15.24 13.65 -5.88
N GLU A 7 16.29 14.35 -5.47
CA GLU A 7 17.08 13.97 -4.31
C GLU A 7 16.25 13.93 -3.04
N ARG A 8 15.36 14.92 -2.82
CA ARG A 8 14.47 14.94 -1.67
C ARG A 8 13.51 13.74 -1.68
N TYR A 9 12.98 13.40 -2.84
CA TYR A 9 12.08 12.25 -2.96
C TYR A 9 12.81 10.95 -2.65
N LEU A 10 13.97 10.73 -3.24
CA LEU A 10 14.77 9.53 -3.03
C LEU A 10 15.21 9.41 -1.57
N PHE A 11 15.59 10.52 -0.95
CA PHE A 11 16.01 10.54 0.44
C PHE A 11 14.86 10.14 1.37
N ARG A 12 13.65 10.68 1.14
CA ARG A 12 12.49 10.31 1.95
C ARG A 12 12.11 8.85 1.78
N ARG A 13 12.16 8.33 0.55
CA ARG A 13 11.87 6.94 0.26
C ARG A 13 12.84 6.01 0.99
N GLU A 14 14.12 6.32 0.92
CA GLU A 14 15.15 5.52 1.58
C GLU A 14 15.02 5.57 3.10
N ARG A 15 14.70 6.73 3.65
CA ARG A 15 14.49 6.90 5.08
C ARG A 15 13.30 6.08 5.56
N THR A 16 12.21 6.10 4.83
CA THR A 16 11.02 5.32 5.14
C THR A 16 11.33 3.83 5.13
N ARG A 17 12.01 3.35 4.09
CA ARG A 17 12.36 1.94 3.97
C ARG A 17 13.33 1.49 5.05
N ARG A 18 14.29 2.34 5.42
CA ARG A 18 15.23 2.05 6.50
C ARG A 18 14.50 1.94 7.83
N LYS A 19 13.57 2.85 8.11
CA LYS A 19 12.78 2.82 9.33
C LYS A 19 11.95 1.54 9.41
N ILE A 20 11.33 1.13 8.32
CA ILE A 20 10.57 -0.12 8.25
C ILE A 20 11.46 -1.31 8.55
N ARG A 21 12.64 -1.39 7.95
CA ARG A 21 13.60 -2.48 8.18
C ARG A 21 14.05 -2.53 9.63
N ASP A 22 14.35 -1.37 10.21
CA ASP A 22 14.82 -1.29 11.60
C ASP A 22 13.74 -1.71 12.60
N MET A 23 12.48 -1.45 12.27
CA MET A 23 11.35 -1.82 13.11
C MET A 23 10.84 -3.22 12.84
N GLN A 24 11.41 -3.91 11.87
CA GLN A 24 10.88 -5.18 11.41
C GLN A 24 11.22 -6.32 12.36
N THR A 25 10.24 -6.71 13.16
CA THR A 25 10.33 -7.85 14.06
C THR A 25 9.23 -8.85 13.68
N GLY A 26 9.36 -9.44 12.50
CA GLY A 26 8.39 -10.43 12.01
C GLY A 26 7.13 -9.86 11.39
N ARG A 27 7.05 -8.56 11.16
CA ARG A 27 5.91 -7.94 10.49
C ARG A 27 6.08 -7.95 8.99
N LEU A 28 4.95 -8.04 8.29
CA LEU A 28 4.91 -7.96 6.84
C LEU A 28 4.74 -6.51 6.40
N ARG A 29 5.14 -6.20 5.18
CA ARG A 29 5.11 -4.84 4.65
C ARG A 29 3.97 -4.68 3.65
N LEU A 30 3.08 -3.71 3.89
CA LEU A 30 2.05 -3.31 2.94
C LEU A 30 2.63 -2.21 2.05
N SER A 31 2.93 -2.57 0.81
CA SER A 31 3.52 -1.67 -0.17
C SER A 31 2.43 -1.17 -1.11
N VAL A 32 2.42 0.14 -1.35
CA VAL A 32 1.45 0.79 -2.22
C VAL A 32 2.17 1.44 -3.38
N ALA A 33 1.72 1.15 -4.59
CA ALA A 33 2.18 1.80 -5.80
C ALA A 33 0.99 2.38 -6.54
N ARG A 34 1.19 3.51 -7.19
CA ARG A 34 0.12 4.15 -7.94
C ARG A 34 0.63 4.69 -9.26
N THR A 35 -0.25 4.59 -10.26
CA THR A 35 -0.08 5.29 -11.53
C THR A 35 -1.20 6.32 -11.65
N LEU A 36 -1.23 7.06 -12.76
CA LEU A 36 -2.29 8.02 -12.99
C LEU A 36 -3.68 7.37 -13.04
N LYS A 37 -3.77 6.17 -13.59
CA LYS A 37 -5.04 5.49 -13.83
C LYS A 37 -5.38 4.40 -12.82
N HIS A 38 -4.42 3.91 -12.05
CA HIS A 38 -4.64 2.75 -11.16
C HIS A 38 -3.85 2.86 -9.88
N ILE A 39 -4.24 2.06 -8.90
CA ILE A 39 -3.53 1.94 -7.63
C ILE A 39 -3.39 0.45 -7.29
N TYR A 40 -2.26 0.09 -6.69
CA TYR A 40 -1.88 -1.29 -6.40
C TYR A 40 -1.43 -1.39 -4.95
N ALA A 41 -1.79 -2.50 -4.29
CA ALA A 41 -1.35 -2.79 -2.94
C ALA A 41 -0.85 -4.23 -2.88
N GLN A 42 0.26 -4.45 -2.16
CA GLN A 42 0.84 -5.78 -1.97
C GLN A 42 1.28 -5.92 -0.52
N ILE A 43 1.08 -7.10 0.03
CA ILE A 43 1.67 -7.45 1.33
C ILE A 43 2.84 -8.38 1.06
N ILE A 44 4.03 -7.95 1.43
CA ILE A 44 5.29 -8.59 1.09
C ILE A 44 5.97 -9.10 2.35
N ASP A 45 6.45 -10.34 2.29
CA ASP A 45 7.34 -10.90 3.29
C ASP A 45 8.78 -10.67 2.84
N ASP A 46 9.45 -9.72 3.47
CA ASP A 46 10.81 -9.36 3.09
C ASP A 46 11.84 -10.45 3.41
N HIS A 47 11.53 -11.37 4.32
CA HIS A 47 12.43 -12.49 4.61
C HIS A 47 12.50 -13.48 3.45
N SER A 48 11.35 -13.81 2.87
CA SER A 48 11.31 -14.75 1.75
C SER A 48 11.32 -14.06 0.39
N GLY A 49 11.10 -12.73 0.36
CA GLY A 49 10.99 -11.96 -0.87
C GLY A 49 9.70 -12.24 -1.64
N GLN A 50 8.69 -12.80 -0.98
CA GLN A 50 7.44 -13.18 -1.63
C GLN A 50 6.32 -12.20 -1.36
N THR A 51 5.48 -11.97 -2.37
CA THR A 51 4.22 -11.26 -2.22
C THR A 51 3.16 -12.26 -1.78
N LEU A 52 2.62 -12.07 -0.59
CA LEU A 52 1.65 -12.99 -0.02
C LEU A 52 0.22 -12.67 -0.45
N VAL A 53 -0.09 -11.39 -0.58
CA VAL A 53 -1.43 -10.90 -0.94
C VAL A 53 -1.26 -9.70 -1.85
N ALA A 54 -2.12 -9.59 -2.85
CA ALA A 54 -2.12 -8.44 -3.75
C ALA A 54 -3.55 -8.03 -4.10
N ALA A 55 -3.76 -6.74 -4.27
CA ALA A 55 -5.01 -6.17 -4.73
C ALA A 55 -4.73 -4.91 -5.54
N SER A 56 -5.59 -4.61 -6.49
CA SER A 56 -5.46 -3.38 -7.27
C SER A 56 -6.83 -2.96 -7.79
N SER A 57 -6.89 -1.76 -8.35
CA SER A 57 -8.09 -1.28 -9.03
C SER A 57 -8.46 -2.14 -10.24
N LEU A 58 -7.54 -2.99 -10.70
CA LEU A 58 -7.78 -3.95 -11.78
C LEU A 58 -8.20 -5.34 -11.29
N SER A 59 -8.28 -5.54 -9.98
CA SER A 59 -8.64 -6.86 -9.42
C SER A 59 -10.03 -7.30 -9.87
N PRO A 60 -10.21 -8.59 -10.21
CA PRO A 60 -11.51 -9.10 -10.65
C PRO A 60 -12.63 -8.87 -9.63
N GLU A 61 -12.32 -8.86 -8.34
CA GLU A 61 -13.29 -8.64 -7.27
C GLU A 61 -13.88 -7.23 -7.32
N LEU A 62 -13.21 -6.29 -7.96
CA LEU A 62 -13.66 -4.90 -8.09
C LEU A 62 -14.22 -4.59 -9.47
N GLU A 63 -14.26 -5.57 -10.36
CA GLU A 63 -14.79 -5.37 -11.71
C GLU A 63 -16.24 -4.88 -11.67
N GLY A 64 -16.49 -3.79 -12.41
CA GLY A 64 -17.83 -3.20 -12.47
C GLY A 64 -18.20 -2.32 -11.27
N GLN A 65 -17.37 -2.25 -10.24
CA GLN A 65 -17.66 -1.45 -9.05
C GLN A 65 -17.00 -0.07 -9.07
N LEU A 66 -16.03 0.14 -9.95
CA LEU A 66 -15.28 1.38 -10.01
C LEU A 66 -15.55 2.11 -11.31
N LYS A 67 -15.81 3.41 -11.21
CA LYS A 67 -15.93 4.28 -12.38
C LYS A 67 -14.56 4.62 -12.94
N SER A 68 -13.56 4.67 -12.07
CA SER A 68 -12.17 4.98 -12.43
C SER A 68 -11.26 4.26 -11.44
N GLY A 69 -10.11 3.80 -11.92
CA GLY A 69 -9.09 3.20 -11.06
C GLY A 69 -8.14 4.22 -10.44
N GLY A 70 -8.24 5.49 -10.83
CA GLY A 70 -7.31 6.52 -10.43
C GLY A 70 -7.82 7.52 -9.42
N ASN A 71 -8.95 7.26 -8.76
CA ASN A 71 -9.54 8.20 -7.81
C ASN A 71 -9.49 7.68 -6.37
N ILE A 72 -9.96 8.49 -5.42
CA ILE A 72 -9.98 8.15 -4.00
C ILE A 72 -10.90 6.97 -3.72
N ALA A 73 -12.05 6.90 -4.38
CA ALA A 73 -12.98 5.79 -4.23
C ALA A 73 -12.33 4.46 -4.62
N ALA A 74 -11.54 4.45 -5.69
CA ALA A 74 -10.78 3.27 -6.10
C ALA A 74 -9.76 2.87 -5.03
N ALA A 75 -9.05 3.84 -4.45
CA ALA A 75 -8.08 3.58 -3.39
C ALA A 75 -8.75 2.98 -2.15
N GLU A 76 -9.91 3.49 -1.77
CA GLU A 76 -10.68 2.94 -0.65
C GLU A 76 -11.11 1.49 -0.93
N ALA A 77 -11.57 1.21 -2.13
CA ALA A 77 -11.97 -0.14 -2.51
C ALA A 77 -10.78 -1.11 -2.48
N VAL A 78 -9.63 -0.68 -2.97
CA VAL A 78 -8.40 -1.50 -2.94
C VAL A 78 -7.95 -1.72 -1.50
N GLY A 79 -8.00 -0.70 -0.65
CA GLY A 79 -7.66 -0.83 0.77
C GLY A 79 -8.54 -1.85 1.49
N ALA A 80 -9.83 -1.78 1.28
CA ALA A 80 -10.76 -2.74 1.86
C ALA A 80 -10.51 -4.16 1.34
N LEU A 81 -10.22 -4.30 0.04
CA LEU A 81 -9.96 -5.60 -0.57
C LEU A 81 -8.66 -6.22 -0.07
N ILE A 82 -7.57 -5.45 0.01
CA ILE A 82 -6.29 -5.99 0.50
C ILE A 82 -6.41 -6.42 1.97
N ALA A 83 -7.15 -5.68 2.78
CA ALA A 83 -7.39 -6.04 4.17
C ALA A 83 -8.20 -7.34 4.27
N LYS A 84 -9.24 -7.47 3.48
CA LYS A 84 -10.05 -8.70 3.45
C LYS A 84 -9.22 -9.90 3.07
N LYS A 85 -8.40 -9.79 2.03
CA LYS A 85 -7.51 -10.87 1.59
C LYS A 85 -6.47 -11.22 2.66
N ALA A 86 -5.91 -10.21 3.32
CA ALA A 86 -4.93 -10.41 4.37
C ALA A 86 -5.54 -11.15 5.56
N LEU A 87 -6.69 -10.70 6.03
CA LEU A 87 -7.36 -11.34 7.17
C LEU A 87 -7.75 -12.79 6.88
N SER A 88 -8.11 -13.10 5.64
CA SER A 88 -8.41 -14.49 5.24
C SER A 88 -7.20 -15.40 5.32
N LYS A 89 -5.99 -14.84 5.32
CA LYS A 89 -4.73 -15.58 5.50
C LYS A 89 -4.13 -15.39 6.89
N ASN A 90 -4.91 -14.90 7.84
CA ASN A 90 -4.47 -14.61 9.22
C ASN A 90 -3.38 -13.54 9.33
N ILE A 91 -3.28 -12.66 8.36
CA ILE A 91 -2.37 -11.53 8.41
C ILE A 91 -3.15 -10.36 9.02
N LYS A 92 -2.76 -9.97 10.25
CA LYS A 92 -3.48 -8.92 10.99
C LYS A 92 -2.69 -7.63 11.14
N GLU A 93 -1.37 -7.73 11.18
CA GLU A 93 -0.47 -6.58 11.37
C GLU A 93 0.49 -6.45 10.21
N VAL A 94 0.69 -5.23 9.75
CA VAL A 94 1.62 -4.92 8.67
C VAL A 94 2.30 -3.59 8.96
N LEU A 95 3.41 -3.34 8.27
CA LEU A 95 4.06 -2.03 8.24
C LEU A 95 3.68 -1.36 6.93
N TYR A 96 3.26 -0.10 7.00
CA TYR A 96 2.80 0.61 5.82
C TYR A 96 3.95 1.31 5.11
N ASP A 97 4.25 0.90 3.87
CA ASP A 97 5.30 1.49 3.03
C ASP A 97 4.65 2.26 1.89
N ARG A 98 4.67 3.57 1.97
CA ARG A 98 4.14 4.45 0.93
C ARG A 98 5.20 4.88 -0.11
N GLY A 99 6.41 4.33 -0.03
CA GLY A 99 7.45 4.54 -1.02
C GLY A 99 8.00 5.95 -1.10
N GLY A 100 8.00 6.70 0.01
CA GLY A 100 8.47 8.08 0.04
C GLY A 100 7.41 9.11 -0.37
N ARG A 101 6.20 8.68 -0.69
CA ARG A 101 5.10 9.58 -1.04
C ARG A 101 4.50 10.19 0.21
N VAL A 102 3.92 11.39 0.05
CA VAL A 102 3.23 12.06 1.14
C VAL A 102 1.96 11.27 1.50
N TYR A 103 1.67 11.17 2.81
CA TYR A 103 0.47 10.50 3.30
C TYR A 103 -0.74 11.39 3.05
N HIS A 104 -1.26 11.32 1.84
CA HIS A 104 -2.32 12.19 1.36
C HIS A 104 -3.04 11.55 0.17
N GLY A 105 -4.25 12.01 -0.11
CA GLY A 105 -5.02 11.59 -1.27
C GLY A 105 -5.27 10.09 -1.32
N ARG A 106 -4.94 9.46 -2.44
CA ARG A 106 -5.17 8.03 -2.65
C ARG A 106 -4.39 7.15 -1.68
N VAL A 107 -3.17 7.53 -1.34
CA VAL A 107 -2.33 6.77 -0.41
C VAL A 107 -2.98 6.73 0.98
N LYS A 108 -3.47 7.89 1.45
CA LYS A 108 -4.17 7.99 2.72
C LYS A 108 -5.50 7.23 2.70
N ALA A 109 -6.26 7.37 1.62
CA ALA A 109 -7.56 6.72 1.49
C ALA A 109 -7.44 5.19 1.54
N LEU A 110 -6.43 4.64 0.87
CA LEU A 110 -6.17 3.20 0.91
C LEU A 110 -5.83 2.74 2.32
N ALA A 111 -4.93 3.46 3.00
CA ALA A 111 -4.52 3.11 4.36
C ALA A 111 -5.68 3.15 5.34
N GLU A 112 -6.49 4.21 5.30
CA GLU A 112 -7.64 4.34 6.19
C GLU A 112 -8.68 3.26 5.94
N ALA A 113 -8.95 2.94 4.68
CA ALA A 113 -9.89 1.86 4.34
C ALA A 113 -9.39 0.50 4.83
N ALA A 114 -8.10 0.22 4.69
CA ALA A 114 -7.50 -1.02 5.19
C ALA A 114 -7.59 -1.11 6.71
N ARG A 115 -7.33 -0.03 7.43
CA ARG A 115 -7.47 0.02 8.89
C ARG A 115 -8.91 -0.20 9.31
N LYS A 116 -9.84 0.45 8.63
CA LYS A 116 -11.28 0.32 8.91
C LYS A 116 -11.75 -1.12 8.70
N ALA A 117 -11.16 -1.83 7.75
CA ALA A 117 -11.50 -3.21 7.47
C ALA A 117 -10.82 -4.21 8.42
N GLY A 118 -9.92 -3.76 9.29
CA GLY A 118 -9.35 -4.60 10.35
C GLY A 118 -7.84 -4.79 10.35
N LEU A 119 -7.12 -4.28 9.36
CA LEU A 119 -5.66 -4.34 9.40
C LEU A 119 -5.10 -3.35 10.43
N GLN A 120 -4.01 -3.75 11.08
CA GLN A 120 -3.34 -2.94 12.09
C GLN A 120 -1.98 -2.47 11.58
N PHE A 121 -1.79 -1.18 11.58
CA PHE A 121 -0.49 -0.57 11.26
C PHE A 121 -0.47 0.89 11.67
#